data_018f7d464f08af9caa62f9941fd76f11
#
_entry.id   018f7d464f08af9caa62f9941fd76f11
#
_cell.length_a   1.000
_cell.length_b   1.000
_cell.length_c   1.000
_cell.angle_alpha   90.00
_cell.angle_beta   90.00
_cell.angle_gamma   90.00
#
_symmetry.space_group_name_H-M   'P 1'
#
loop_
_entity.id
_entity.type
_entity.pdbx_description
1 polymer ?
#
loop_
_entity_poly.entity_id
_entity_poly.type
_entity_poly.pdbx_seq_one_letter_code
_entity_poly.pdbx_strand_id
1 'polypeptide(L)'
;MSFWSAREGGDILGCGALKELSKTQGEIKSMRTHSGHLRKGVAAYILEHILREAKTRGYSKLSLETGRGRGFDPALKLYLKYGFQYGEAFGNYEANEFSQFLHLNL
;
A
#
# COMPACT_ATOMS: atom_id res chain seq x y z
N MET A 1 -12.64 4.02 6.21
CA MET A 1 -11.23 3.62 6.01
C MET A 1 -10.81 2.69 7.13
N SER A 2 -10.15 1.62 6.79
CA SER A 2 -9.67 0.65 7.77
C SER A 2 -8.15 0.75 7.92
N PHE A 3 -7.66 0.60 9.16
CA PHE A 3 -6.24 0.73 9.48
C PHE A 3 -5.72 -0.56 10.10
N TRP A 4 -4.48 -0.87 9.81
CA TRP A 4 -3.73 -1.97 10.43
C TRP A 4 -2.42 -1.44 10.98
N SER A 5 -1.99 -2.00 12.10
CA SER A 5 -0.66 -1.76 12.63
C SER A 5 -0.04 -3.07 13.07
N ALA A 6 1.26 -3.20 12.89
CA ALA A 6 2.05 -4.28 13.43
C ALA A 6 2.75 -3.77 14.69
N ARG A 7 2.70 -4.54 15.78
CA ARG A 7 3.26 -4.15 17.08
C ARG A 7 4.11 -5.26 17.66
N GLU A 8 5.10 -4.86 18.43
CA GLU A 8 5.93 -5.78 19.20
C GLU A 8 6.28 -5.09 20.51
N GLY A 9 5.92 -5.75 21.64
CA GLY A 9 6.23 -5.24 22.98
C GLY A 9 5.66 -3.85 23.29
N GLY A 10 4.59 -3.43 22.61
CA GLY A 10 4.01 -2.11 22.77
C GLY A 10 4.48 -1.08 21.73
N ASP A 11 5.53 -1.39 21.00
CA ASP A 11 6.02 -0.52 19.93
C ASP A 11 5.27 -0.77 18.62
N ILE A 12 4.95 0.31 17.90
CA ILE A 12 4.38 0.20 16.56
C ILE A 12 5.51 0.06 15.56
N LEU A 13 5.55 -1.08 14.87
CA LEU A 13 6.59 -1.38 13.88
C LEU A 13 6.25 -0.81 12.50
N GLY A 14 4.97 -0.71 12.19
CA GLY A 14 4.49 -0.17 10.92
C GLY A 14 2.98 -0.12 10.88
N CYS A 15 2.46 0.49 9.83
CA CYS A 15 1.02 0.62 9.63
C CYS A 15 0.67 0.68 8.15
N GLY A 16 -0.61 0.52 7.86
CA GLY A 16 -1.18 0.69 6.54
C GLY A 16 -2.69 0.87 6.63
N ALA A 17 -3.29 1.37 5.58
CA ALA A 17 -4.72 1.63 5.54
C ALA A 17 -5.31 1.22 4.21
N LEU A 18 -6.59 0.89 4.22
CA LEU A 18 -7.38 0.57 3.04
C LEU A 18 -8.59 1.48 3.01
N LYS A 19 -8.72 2.23 1.91
CA LYS A 19 -9.85 3.12 1.66
C LYS A 19 -10.67 2.56 0.52
N GLU A 20 -11.99 2.51 0.69
CA GLU A 20 -12.88 2.14 -0.41
C GLU A 20 -13.02 3.31 -1.38
N LEU A 21 -12.73 3.06 -2.66
CA LEU A 21 -12.96 4.03 -3.74
C LEU A 21 -14.29 3.76 -4.42
N SER A 22 -14.65 2.50 -4.55
CA SER A 22 -15.92 2.04 -5.09
C SER A 22 -16.20 0.65 -4.51
N LYS A 23 -17.30 0.04 -4.90
CA LYS A 23 -17.62 -1.33 -4.45
C LYS A 23 -16.61 -2.36 -4.94
N THR A 24 -15.84 -2.05 -5.99
CA THR A 24 -14.90 -2.98 -6.62
C THR A 24 -13.45 -2.53 -6.56
N GLN A 25 -13.17 -1.33 -6.04
CA GLN A 25 -11.81 -0.78 -6.01
C GLN A 25 -11.48 -0.19 -4.65
N GLY A 26 -10.33 -0.58 -4.13
CA GLY A 26 -9.77 -0.02 -2.91
C GLY A 26 -8.46 0.71 -3.17
N GLU A 27 -8.09 1.59 -2.25
CA GLU A 27 -6.82 2.30 -2.26
C GLU A 27 -6.01 1.97 -1.02
N ILE A 28 -4.74 1.60 -1.21
CA ILE A 28 -3.80 1.43 -0.11
C ILE A 28 -3.22 2.79 0.23
N LYS A 29 -3.32 3.17 1.51
CA LYS A 29 -2.83 4.46 2.01
C LYS A 29 -1.96 4.26 3.23
N SER A 30 -1.14 5.26 3.54
CA SER A 30 -0.42 5.37 4.81
C SER A 30 0.48 4.17 5.14
N MET A 31 1.00 3.49 4.13
CA MET A 31 1.98 2.41 4.33
C MET A 31 3.27 2.99 4.86
N ARG A 32 3.60 2.62 6.10
CA ARG A 32 4.80 3.11 6.78
C ARG A 32 5.42 2.01 7.62
N THR A 33 6.73 1.97 7.65
CA THR A 33 7.50 1.13 8.57
C THR A 33 8.38 2.05 9.41
N HIS A 34 8.38 1.83 10.71
CA HIS A 34 9.24 2.60 11.61
C HIS A 34 10.71 2.39 11.20
N SER A 35 11.50 3.47 11.21
CA SER A 35 12.88 3.44 10.71
C SER A 35 13.78 2.41 11.39
N GLY A 36 13.55 2.13 12.66
CA GLY A 36 14.29 1.10 13.39
C GLY A 36 13.92 -0.34 13.04
N HIS A 37 12.87 -0.53 12.21
CA HIS A 37 12.33 -1.84 11.87
C HIS A 37 12.26 -2.08 10.37
N LEU A 38 12.99 -1.28 9.58
CA LEU A 38 13.09 -1.51 8.15
C LEU A 38 13.71 -2.88 7.86
N ARG A 39 13.24 -3.53 6.80
CA ARG A 39 13.74 -4.84 6.33
C ARG A 39 13.44 -6.02 7.26
N LYS A 40 12.54 -5.87 8.22
CA LYS A 40 12.09 -6.97 9.09
C LYS A 40 10.82 -7.65 8.58
N GLY A 41 10.41 -7.38 7.35
CA GLY A 41 9.21 -7.96 6.78
C GLY A 41 7.91 -7.34 7.27
N VAL A 42 7.96 -6.23 8.00
CA VAL A 42 6.77 -5.59 8.56
C VAL A 42 5.85 -5.07 7.45
N ALA A 43 6.40 -4.37 6.46
CA ALA A 43 5.60 -3.85 5.35
C ALA A 43 4.94 -4.97 4.55
N ALA A 44 5.66 -6.06 4.28
CA ALA A 44 5.11 -7.22 3.59
C ALA A 44 3.98 -7.86 4.39
N TYR A 45 4.15 -8.00 5.71
CA TYR A 45 3.13 -8.54 6.60
C TYR A 45 1.83 -7.71 6.53
N ILE A 46 1.95 -6.40 6.64
CA ILE A 46 0.80 -5.50 6.57
C ILE A 46 0.15 -5.54 5.19
N LEU A 47 0.95 -5.50 4.13
CA LEU A 47 0.45 -5.56 2.76
C LEU A 47 -0.33 -6.85 2.51
N GLU A 48 0.16 -8.00 2.98
CA GLU A 48 -0.54 -9.26 2.83
C GLU A 48 -1.90 -9.27 3.55
N HIS A 49 -1.99 -8.64 4.72
CA HIS A 49 -3.26 -8.48 5.42
C HIS A 49 -4.23 -7.61 4.62
N ILE A 50 -3.75 -6.51 4.06
CA ILE A 50 -4.57 -5.62 3.25
C ILE A 50 -5.07 -6.34 1.99
N LEU A 51 -4.21 -7.11 1.33
CA LEU A 51 -4.60 -7.88 0.15
C LEU A 51 -5.69 -8.89 0.46
N ARG A 52 -5.58 -9.60 1.57
CA ARG A 52 -6.62 -10.55 2.01
C ARG A 52 -7.94 -9.86 2.29
N GLU A 53 -7.90 -8.72 2.99
CA GLU A 53 -9.10 -7.97 3.31
C GLU A 53 -9.77 -7.42 2.06
N ALA A 54 -8.98 -6.93 1.11
CA ALA A 54 -9.51 -6.44 -0.16
C ALA A 54 -10.26 -7.54 -0.92
N LYS A 55 -9.71 -8.74 -0.97
CA LYS A 55 -10.37 -9.89 -1.60
C LYS A 55 -11.65 -10.27 -0.87
N THR A 56 -11.62 -10.28 0.46
CA THR A 56 -12.80 -10.58 1.29
C THR A 56 -13.92 -9.57 1.05
N ARG A 57 -13.60 -8.30 0.84
CA ARG A 57 -14.57 -7.26 0.53
C ARG A 57 -15.11 -7.32 -0.89
N GLY A 58 -14.52 -8.16 -1.75
CA GLY A 58 -14.94 -8.30 -3.13
C GLY A 58 -14.33 -7.28 -4.07
N TYR A 59 -13.26 -6.60 -3.67
CA TYR A 59 -12.57 -5.69 -4.58
C TYR A 59 -11.87 -6.49 -5.68
N SER A 60 -11.99 -6.01 -6.92
CA SER A 60 -11.29 -6.59 -8.07
C SER A 60 -10.01 -5.85 -8.39
N LYS A 61 -9.79 -4.68 -7.78
CA LYS A 61 -8.63 -3.84 -8.06
C LYS A 61 -8.19 -3.11 -6.80
N LEU A 62 -6.88 -3.07 -6.57
CA LEU A 62 -6.26 -2.20 -5.59
C LEU A 62 -5.37 -1.19 -6.30
N SER A 63 -5.35 0.03 -5.78
CA SER A 63 -4.55 1.11 -6.34
C SER A 63 -3.80 1.82 -5.22
N LEU A 64 -2.68 2.43 -5.55
CA LEU A 64 -1.93 3.25 -4.60
C LEU A 64 -1.20 4.38 -5.32
N GLU A 65 -0.91 5.42 -4.56
CA GLU A 65 -0.05 6.50 -4.99
C GLU A 65 1.19 6.49 -4.10
N THR A 66 2.36 6.63 -4.69
CA THR A 66 3.63 6.73 -3.96
C THR A 66 4.53 7.75 -4.62
N GLY A 67 5.53 8.23 -3.88
CA GLY A 67 6.48 9.20 -4.41
C GLY A 67 7.61 8.56 -5.21
N ARG A 68 8.48 9.40 -5.73
CA ARG A 68 9.70 9.01 -6.43
C ARG A 68 10.90 9.30 -5.55
N GLY A 69 12.01 8.59 -5.81
CA GLY A 69 13.27 8.80 -5.14
C GLY A 69 13.63 7.71 -4.15
N ARG A 70 14.83 7.82 -3.60
CA ARG A 70 15.41 6.75 -2.76
C ARG A 70 14.57 6.38 -1.54
N GLY A 71 13.90 7.36 -0.94
CA GLY A 71 13.08 7.11 0.24
C GLY A 71 11.87 6.22 -0.05
N PHE A 72 11.44 6.14 -1.31
CA PHE A 72 10.28 5.36 -1.74
C PHE A 72 10.64 4.04 -2.41
N ASP A 73 11.91 3.86 -2.79
CA ASP A 73 12.36 2.67 -3.53
C ASP A 73 12.09 1.34 -2.82
N PRO A 74 12.31 1.20 -1.50
CA PRO A 74 12.01 -0.07 -0.83
C PRO A 74 10.53 -0.45 -0.91
N ALA A 75 9.63 0.52 -0.72
CA ALA A 75 8.20 0.28 -0.82
C ALA A 75 7.81 -0.06 -2.25
N LEU A 76 8.37 0.65 -3.23
CA LEU A 76 8.11 0.40 -4.64
C LEU A 76 8.51 -1.02 -5.04
N LYS A 77 9.69 -1.48 -4.62
CA LYS A 77 10.14 -2.84 -4.88
C LYS A 77 9.17 -3.87 -4.29
N LEU A 78 8.67 -3.61 -3.10
CA LEU A 78 7.70 -4.49 -2.45
C LEU A 78 6.40 -4.58 -3.27
N TYR A 79 5.85 -3.44 -3.68
CA TYR A 79 4.63 -3.43 -4.47
C TYR A 79 4.82 -4.19 -5.80
N LEU A 80 5.92 -3.94 -6.49
CA LEU A 80 6.21 -4.64 -7.75
C LEU A 80 6.35 -6.15 -7.54
N LYS A 81 6.96 -6.56 -6.42
CA LYS A 81 7.08 -7.99 -6.06
C LYS A 81 5.70 -8.65 -5.90
N TYR A 82 4.73 -7.94 -5.38
CA TYR A 82 3.38 -8.46 -5.19
C TYR A 82 2.51 -8.33 -6.43
N GLY A 83 3.06 -7.87 -7.54
CA GLY A 83 2.37 -7.85 -8.82
C GLY A 83 1.73 -6.52 -9.19
N PHE A 84 1.92 -5.48 -8.39
CA PHE A 84 1.46 -4.15 -8.77
C PHE A 84 2.20 -3.67 -10.03
N GLN A 85 1.48 -2.96 -10.87
CA GLN A 85 2.02 -2.41 -12.11
C GLN A 85 1.78 -0.90 -12.17
N TYR A 86 2.69 -0.20 -12.80
CA TYR A 86 2.52 1.23 -13.05
C TYR A 86 1.30 1.48 -13.91
N GLY A 87 0.57 2.55 -13.60
CA GLY A 87 -0.61 2.92 -14.34
C GLY A 87 -0.95 4.39 -14.17
N GLU A 88 -2.17 4.74 -14.54
CA GLU A 88 -2.63 6.12 -14.51
C GLU A 88 -3.07 6.57 -13.14
N ALA A 89 -3.15 7.88 -12.93
CA ALA A 89 -3.74 8.46 -11.74
C ALA A 89 -5.18 7.99 -11.57
N PHE A 90 -5.63 7.90 -10.33
CA PHE A 90 -6.97 7.42 -9.99
C PHE A 90 -7.59 8.31 -8.92
N GLY A 91 -8.90 8.14 -8.70
CA GLY A 91 -9.62 8.92 -7.70
C GLY A 91 -9.51 10.41 -8.00
N ASN A 92 -9.16 11.20 -6.98
CA ASN A 92 -8.97 12.64 -7.11
C ASN A 92 -7.53 13.06 -7.37
N TYR A 93 -6.64 12.10 -7.60
CA TYR A 93 -5.23 12.40 -7.87
C TYR A 93 -5.03 12.93 -9.29
N GLU A 94 -4.06 13.80 -9.44
CA GLU A 94 -3.61 14.27 -10.74
C GLU A 94 -2.18 13.81 -10.98
N ALA A 95 -1.86 13.47 -12.22
CA ALA A 95 -0.50 13.09 -12.58
C ALA A 95 0.44 14.28 -12.39
N ASN A 96 1.62 14.02 -11.81
CA ASN A 96 2.65 15.04 -11.63
C ASN A 96 4.03 14.34 -11.63
N GLU A 97 5.09 15.14 -11.56
CA GLU A 97 6.46 14.62 -11.66
C GLU A 97 6.91 13.84 -10.44
N PHE A 98 6.28 14.05 -9.28
CA PHE A 98 6.66 13.39 -8.04
C PHE A 98 5.92 12.08 -7.82
N SER A 99 4.62 12.04 -8.11
CA SER A 99 3.78 10.88 -7.77
C SER A 99 3.84 9.79 -8.82
N GLN A 100 3.83 8.55 -8.34
CA GLN A 100 3.69 7.35 -9.15
C GLN A 100 2.42 6.61 -8.72
N PHE A 101 1.74 6.02 -9.67
CA PHE A 101 0.50 5.31 -9.43
C PHE A 101 0.67 3.85 -9.83
N LEU A 102 0.25 2.95 -8.96
CA LEU A 102 0.35 1.51 -9.20
C LEU A 102 -0.99 0.86 -8.95
N HIS A 103 -1.24 -0.21 -9.68
CA HIS A 103 -2.50 -0.94 -9.62
C HIS A 103 -2.25 -2.44 -9.60
N LEU A 104 -3.11 -3.16 -8.90
CA LEU A 104 -3.10 -4.61 -8.85
C LEU A 104 -4.51 -5.12 -9.10
N ASN A 105 -4.66 -6.01 -10.08
CA ASN A 105 -5.91 -6.75 -10.28
C ASN A 105 -5.93 -7.94 -9.32
N LEU A 106 -7.03 -8.08 -8.62
CA LEU A 106 -7.19 -9.14 -7.63
C LEU A 106 -7.91 -10.37 -8.20
#